data_4b3710727e978088e73b038512c3d4ae
#
_entry.id   4b3710727e978088e73b038512c3d4ae
#
_cell.length_a   1.000
_cell.length_b   1.000
_cell.length_c   1.000
_cell.angle_alpha   90.00
_cell.angle_beta   90.00
_cell.angle_gamma   90.00
#
_symmetry.space_group_name_H-M   'P 1'
#
loop_
_entity.id
_entity.type
_entity.pdbx_description
1 polymer ?
#
loop_
_entity_poly.entity_id
_entity_poly.type
_entity_poly.pdbx_seq_one_letter_code
_entity_poly.pdbx_strand_id
1 'polypeptide(L)'
;MSNYIETAFMQQRTDFMKTLPDRRKRFSIPDGVDMYLDIEYVNDQNEAHRLDVFRPSESPDKELPIIFNVHGGGLIMGCKEFNRYFCARLCKLGYVVFSIEYRLVPEYTFYLSLIHI
;
A
#
# COMPACT_ATOMS: atom_id res chain seq x y z
N MET A 1 28.10 9.39 10.15
CA MET A 1 27.68 8.04 9.71
C MET A 1 26.18 7.89 9.56
N SER A 2 25.36 8.40 10.49
CA SER A 2 23.88 8.36 10.36
C SER A 2 23.39 9.03 9.08
N ASN A 3 23.88 10.22 8.73
CA ASN A 3 23.50 10.96 7.54
C ASN A 3 23.75 10.21 6.22
N TYR A 4 24.80 9.40 6.13
CA TYR A 4 25.08 8.62 4.94
C TYR A 4 24.07 7.50 4.74
N ILE A 5 23.74 6.78 5.80
CA ILE A 5 22.76 5.67 5.76
C ILE A 5 21.36 6.21 5.44
N GLU A 6 20.97 7.30 6.11
CA GLU A 6 19.70 7.95 5.85
C GLU A 6 19.59 8.45 4.40
N THR A 7 20.66 9.05 3.88
CA THR A 7 20.72 9.48 2.49
C THR A 7 20.59 8.30 1.52
N ALA A 8 21.26 7.19 1.81
CA ALA A 8 21.17 5.98 1.00
C ALA A 8 19.73 5.39 1.01
N PHE A 9 19.07 5.36 2.17
CA PHE A 9 17.68 4.91 2.27
C PHE A 9 16.72 5.81 1.49
N MET A 10 16.87 7.12 1.60
CA MET A 10 16.05 8.09 0.87
C MET A 10 16.28 7.99 -0.63
N GLN A 11 17.51 7.73 -1.05
CA GLN A 11 17.83 7.52 -2.47
C GLN A 11 17.15 6.26 -3.01
N GLN A 12 17.24 5.15 -2.30
CA GLN A 12 16.58 3.89 -2.68
C GLN A 12 15.06 4.07 -2.79
N ARG A 13 14.46 4.78 -1.83
CA ARG A 13 13.03 5.10 -1.86
C ARG A 13 12.67 5.93 -3.09
N THR A 14 13.44 6.96 -3.37
CA THR A 14 13.23 7.83 -4.53
C THR A 14 13.31 7.04 -5.83
N ASP A 15 14.30 6.18 -5.97
CA ASP A 15 14.49 5.36 -7.17
C ASP A 15 13.35 4.34 -7.33
N PHE A 16 12.89 3.74 -6.24
CA PHE A 16 11.71 2.88 -6.25
C PHE A 16 10.46 3.63 -6.72
N MET A 17 10.21 4.81 -6.18
CA MET A 17 9.02 5.60 -6.52
C MET A 17 8.99 6.01 -8.00
N LYS A 18 10.14 6.17 -8.64
CA LYS A 18 10.23 6.43 -10.09
C LYS A 18 9.70 5.27 -10.94
N THR A 19 9.61 4.06 -10.41
CA THR A 19 9.09 2.89 -11.13
C THR A 19 7.57 2.85 -11.20
N LEU A 20 6.85 3.57 -10.34
CA LEU A 20 5.39 3.53 -10.25
C LEU A 20 4.68 3.99 -11.53
N PRO A 21 5.10 5.09 -12.20
CA PRO A 21 4.47 5.52 -13.45
C PRO A 21 4.53 4.47 -14.55
N ASP A 22 5.63 3.73 -14.67
CA ASP A 22 5.76 2.66 -15.67
C ASP A 22 4.85 1.48 -15.35
N ARG A 23 4.64 1.16 -14.09
CA ARG A 23 3.66 0.16 -13.68
C ARG A 23 2.24 0.56 -14.08
N ARG A 24 1.88 1.84 -13.90
CA ARG A 24 0.57 2.37 -14.32
C ARG A 24 0.34 2.26 -15.83
N LYS A 25 1.40 2.35 -16.63
CA LYS A 25 1.32 2.15 -18.08
C LYS A 25 1.15 0.69 -18.48
N ARG A 26 1.75 -0.23 -17.71
CA ARG A 26 1.74 -1.68 -18.03
C ARG A 26 0.49 -2.40 -17.56
N PHE A 27 -0.13 -1.91 -16.50
CA PHE A 27 -1.24 -2.59 -15.83
C PHE A 27 -2.45 -1.66 -15.72
N SER A 28 -3.60 -2.26 -15.80
CA SER A 28 -4.88 -1.58 -15.60
C SER A 28 -5.67 -2.27 -14.48
N ILE A 29 -6.56 -1.50 -13.87
CA ILE A 29 -7.54 -2.06 -12.94
C ILE A 29 -8.59 -2.80 -13.77
N PRO A 30 -8.87 -4.09 -13.47
CA PRO A 30 -9.92 -4.81 -14.17
C PRO A 30 -11.30 -4.24 -13.86
N ASP A 31 -12.21 -4.38 -14.81
CA ASP A 31 -13.61 -4.01 -14.60
C ASP A 31 -14.24 -4.82 -13.46
N GLY A 32 -15.22 -4.25 -12.78
CA GLY A 32 -15.93 -4.91 -11.69
C GLY A 32 -15.22 -4.87 -10.35
N VAL A 33 -14.31 -3.92 -10.18
CA VAL A 33 -13.61 -3.65 -8.92
C VAL A 33 -13.90 -2.22 -8.47
N ASP A 34 -14.49 -2.08 -7.31
CA ASP A 34 -14.64 -0.78 -6.64
C ASP A 34 -13.42 -0.52 -5.76
N MET A 35 -12.88 0.67 -5.85
CA MET A 35 -11.72 1.11 -5.07
C MET A 35 -12.12 2.24 -4.12
N TYR A 36 -11.74 2.09 -2.87
CA TYR A 36 -11.87 3.11 -1.84
C TYR A 36 -10.45 3.47 -1.39
N LEU A 37 -9.98 4.65 -1.79
CA LEU A 37 -8.58 5.03 -1.66
C LEU A 37 -8.36 5.98 -0.48
N ASP A 38 -7.16 5.90 0.11
CA ASP A 38 -6.67 6.82 1.13
C ASP A 38 -7.56 6.91 2.38
N ILE A 39 -8.11 5.77 2.81
CA ILE A 39 -8.91 5.69 4.03
C ILE A 39 -7.98 5.74 5.25
N GLU A 40 -8.21 6.68 6.13
CA GLU A 40 -7.46 6.76 7.40
C GLU A 40 -7.90 5.65 8.36
N TYR A 41 -6.94 4.84 8.83
CA TYR A 41 -7.21 3.83 9.85
C TYR A 41 -6.76 4.26 11.25
N VAL A 42 -6.02 5.36 11.34
CA VAL A 42 -5.73 6.12 12.57
C VAL A 42 -6.10 7.57 12.28
N ASN A 43 -6.91 8.16 13.12
CA ASN A 43 -7.37 9.55 12.93
C ASN A 43 -6.31 10.55 13.40
N ASP A 44 -5.18 10.60 12.71
CA ASP A 44 -4.04 11.46 13.03
C ASP A 44 -3.52 12.27 11.82
N GLN A 45 -4.21 12.20 10.68
CA GLN A 45 -3.85 12.87 9.43
C GLN A 45 -2.47 12.47 8.88
N ASN A 46 -1.89 11.37 9.38
CA ASN A 46 -0.62 10.86 8.89
C ASN A 46 -0.85 10.01 7.62
N GLU A 47 -0.21 10.38 6.53
CA GLU A 47 -0.32 9.64 5.26
C GLU A 47 0.15 8.19 5.36
N ALA A 48 1.06 7.90 6.28
CA ALA A 48 1.50 6.53 6.56
C ALA A 48 0.44 5.67 7.27
N HIS A 49 -0.65 6.27 7.73
CA HIS A 49 -1.75 5.58 8.40
C HIS A 49 -3.01 5.55 7.53
N ARG A 50 -2.83 5.32 6.24
CA ARG A 50 -3.91 5.16 5.26
C ARG A 50 -3.87 3.78 4.63
N LEU A 51 -5.02 3.37 4.13
CA LEU A 51 -5.16 2.13 3.39
C LEU A 51 -6.07 2.33 2.18
N ASP A 52 -5.93 1.43 1.22
CA ASP A 52 -6.86 1.30 0.10
C ASP A 52 -7.67 0.02 0.28
N VAL A 53 -8.94 0.07 -0.11
CA VAL A 53 -9.83 -1.09 -0.11
C VAL A 53 -10.27 -1.38 -1.54
N PHE A 54 -10.22 -2.64 -1.91
CA PHE A 54 -10.71 -3.16 -3.19
C PHE A 54 -11.83 -4.14 -2.93
N ARG A 55 -12.97 -3.94 -3.57
CA ARG A 55 -14.15 -4.77 -3.39
C ARG A 55 -14.77 -5.16 -4.73
N PRO A 56 -15.28 -6.40 -4.90
CA PRO A 56 -16.04 -6.75 -6.09
C PRO A 56 -17.31 -5.90 -6.20
N SER A 57 -17.49 -5.23 -7.35
CA SER A 57 -18.65 -4.36 -7.59
C SER A 57 -19.97 -5.14 -7.64
N GLU A 58 -19.93 -6.39 -8.06
CA GLU A 58 -21.11 -7.25 -8.22
C GLU A 58 -21.67 -7.77 -6.89
N SER A 59 -20.98 -7.56 -5.78
CA SER A 59 -21.35 -8.14 -4.50
C SER A 59 -21.25 -7.12 -3.36
N PRO A 60 -21.93 -5.96 -3.46
CA PRO A 60 -21.77 -4.87 -2.49
C PRO A 60 -22.21 -5.25 -1.08
N ASP A 61 -23.21 -6.13 -0.95
CA ASP A 61 -23.82 -6.49 0.34
C ASP A 61 -23.44 -7.90 0.83
N LYS A 62 -22.56 -8.61 0.11
CA LYS A 62 -22.09 -9.93 0.54
C LYS A 62 -20.96 -9.83 1.54
N GLU A 63 -20.99 -10.69 2.54
CA GLU A 63 -19.82 -10.99 3.34
C GLU A 63 -18.82 -11.79 2.50
N LEU A 64 -17.65 -11.25 2.32
CA LEU A 64 -16.56 -11.85 1.53
C LEU A 64 -15.33 -12.01 2.42
N PRO A 65 -14.51 -13.03 2.14
CA PRO A 65 -13.24 -13.17 2.85
C PRO A 65 -12.33 -11.99 2.57
N ILE A 66 -11.52 -11.64 3.57
CA ILE A 66 -10.65 -10.46 3.54
C ILE A 66 -9.20 -10.89 3.36
N ILE A 67 -8.48 -10.16 2.54
CA ILE A 67 -7.02 -10.23 2.42
C ILE A 67 -6.43 -8.90 2.85
N PHE A 68 -5.47 -8.94 3.77
CA PHE A 68 -4.62 -7.80 4.08
C PHE A 68 -3.33 -7.90 3.28
N ASN A 69 -3.07 -6.91 2.45
CA ASN A 69 -1.82 -6.76 1.72
C ASN A 69 -0.94 -5.74 2.45
N VAL A 70 0.22 -6.18 2.87
CA VAL A 70 1.27 -5.33 3.46
C VAL A 70 2.42 -5.28 2.48
N HIS A 71 2.74 -4.09 1.97
CA HIS A 71 3.81 -3.97 0.98
C HIS A 71 5.18 -4.24 1.58
N GLY A 72 6.08 -4.79 0.76
CA GLY A 72 7.49 -4.98 1.09
C GLY A 72 8.32 -3.72 0.88
N GLY A 73 9.60 -3.82 1.17
CA GLY A 73 10.57 -2.75 0.96
C GLY A 73 11.56 -2.58 2.10
N GLY A 74 11.71 -3.59 2.97
CA GLY A 74 12.65 -3.58 4.08
C GLY A 74 12.39 -2.48 5.12
N LEU A 75 11.15 -2.01 5.23
CA LEU A 75 10.71 -0.89 6.08
C LEU A 75 11.31 0.48 5.70
N ILE A 76 12.06 0.57 4.60
CA ILE A 76 12.67 1.82 4.14
C ILE A 76 12.03 2.37 2.87
N MET A 77 11.33 1.54 2.11
CA MET A 77 10.68 1.92 0.86
C MET A 77 9.41 1.11 0.63
N GLY A 78 8.74 1.41 -0.46
CA GLY A 78 7.47 0.81 -0.82
C GLY A 78 6.29 1.71 -0.51
N CYS A 79 5.13 1.33 -0.99
CA CYS A 79 3.88 2.04 -0.74
C CYS A 79 2.69 1.13 -1.03
N LYS A 80 1.52 1.48 -0.51
CA LYS A 80 0.29 0.72 -0.75
C LYS A 80 -0.10 0.66 -2.22
N GLU A 81 0.28 1.63 -3.02
CA GLU A 81 0.00 1.68 -4.47
C GLU A 81 0.83 0.69 -5.27
N PHE A 82 1.94 0.22 -4.73
CA PHE A 82 2.82 -0.71 -5.43
C PHE A 82 2.12 -2.00 -5.86
N ASN A 83 1.26 -2.54 -4.99
CA ASN A 83 0.52 -3.77 -5.25
C ASN A 83 -0.93 -3.52 -5.71
N ARG A 84 -1.28 -2.31 -6.09
CA ARG A 84 -2.66 -1.93 -6.45
C ARG A 84 -3.29 -2.86 -7.48
N TYR A 85 -2.58 -3.15 -8.56
CA TYR A 85 -3.08 -4.02 -9.63
C TYR A 85 -3.21 -5.48 -9.21
N PHE A 86 -2.29 -5.94 -8.38
CA PHE A 86 -2.36 -7.26 -7.79
C PHE A 86 -3.56 -7.39 -6.84
N CYS A 87 -3.76 -6.41 -5.97
CA CYS A 87 -4.91 -6.36 -5.06
C CYS A 87 -6.24 -6.35 -5.82
N ALA A 88 -6.32 -5.57 -6.90
CA ALA A 88 -7.52 -5.53 -7.74
C ALA A 88 -7.81 -6.89 -8.40
N ARG A 89 -6.78 -7.62 -8.80
CA ARG A 89 -6.94 -8.97 -9.37
C ARG A 89 -7.37 -10.00 -8.32
N LEU A 90 -6.83 -9.93 -7.11
CA LEU A 90 -7.31 -10.77 -6.00
C LEU A 90 -8.79 -10.51 -5.69
N CYS A 91 -9.19 -9.24 -5.77
CA CYS A 91 -10.58 -8.85 -5.62
C CYS A 91 -11.49 -9.57 -6.64
N LYS A 92 -11.05 -9.74 -7.88
CA LYS A 92 -11.80 -10.48 -8.92
C LYS A 92 -12.00 -11.96 -8.59
N LEU A 93 -11.22 -12.51 -7.67
CA LEU A 93 -11.38 -13.88 -7.17
C LEU A 93 -12.40 -13.99 -6.03
N GLY A 94 -13.05 -12.91 -5.64
CA GLY A 94 -14.07 -12.89 -4.61
C GLY A 94 -13.61 -12.46 -3.23
N TYR A 95 -12.49 -11.74 -3.13
CA TYR A 95 -11.98 -11.21 -1.88
C TYR A 95 -12.21 -9.71 -1.75
N VAL A 96 -12.39 -9.23 -0.53
CA VAL A 96 -12.17 -7.83 -0.20
C VAL A 96 -10.71 -7.68 0.19
N VAL A 97 -9.98 -6.75 -0.45
CA VAL A 97 -8.54 -6.60 -0.24
C VAL A 97 -8.24 -5.25 0.37
N PHE A 98 -7.53 -5.26 1.49
CA PHE A 98 -7.03 -4.07 2.18
C PHE A 98 -5.54 -3.95 1.88
N SER A 99 -5.11 -2.87 1.23
CA SER A 99 -3.70 -2.57 1.01
C SER A 99 -3.29 -1.43 1.93
N ILE A 100 -2.49 -1.74 2.94
CA ILE A 100 -2.14 -0.79 4.00
C ILE A 100 -0.83 -0.07 3.74
N GLU A 101 -0.77 1.19 4.15
CA GLU A 101 0.46 1.94 4.31
C GLU A 101 0.93 1.84 5.76
N TYR A 102 2.21 2.04 5.99
CA TYR A 102 2.80 2.07 7.33
C TYR A 102 4.02 3.00 7.37
N ARG A 103 4.42 3.39 8.57
CA ARG A 103 5.55 4.29 8.79
C ARG A 103 6.87 3.63 8.40
N LEU A 104 7.72 4.37 7.72
CA LEU A 104 9.01 3.89 7.20
C LEU A 104 10.20 4.51 7.95
N VAL A 105 11.29 3.76 8.01
CA VAL A 105 12.62 4.25 8.41
C VAL A 105 13.19 5.09 7.26
N PRO A 106 13.92 6.21 7.45
CA PRO A 106 14.45 6.70 8.74
C PRO A 106 13.56 7.69 9.50
N GLU A 107 12.44 8.15 8.92
CA GLU A 107 11.57 9.13 9.58
C GLU A 107 10.98 8.59 10.88
N TYR A 108 10.79 7.28 10.93
CA TYR A 108 10.30 6.56 12.10
C TYR A 108 11.25 5.44 12.47
N THR A 109 11.20 4.99 13.73
CA THR A 109 11.95 3.83 14.16
C THR A 109 11.29 2.53 13.68
N PHE A 110 12.06 1.46 13.61
CA PHE A 110 11.55 0.13 13.29
C PHE A 110 10.32 -0.27 14.13
N TYR A 111 10.37 0.00 15.44
CA TYR A 111 9.25 -0.30 16.34
C TYR A 111 7.99 0.48 15.98
N LEU A 112 8.14 1.76 15.64
CA LEU A 112 7.00 2.58 15.23
C LEU A 112 6.39 2.12 13.91
N SER A 113 7.19 1.56 13.01
CA SER A 113 6.68 0.97 11.78
C SER A 113 5.77 -0.25 12.04
N LEU A 114 6.06 -1.02 13.09
CA LEU A 114 5.33 -2.23 13.43
C LEU A 114 4.04 -1.98 14.23
N ILE A 115 3.89 -0.83 14.90
CA ILE A 115 2.76 -0.59 15.82
C ILE A 115 1.41 -0.73 15.13
N HIS A 116 1.28 -0.30 13.89
CA HIS A 116 0.01 -0.29 13.15
C HIS A 116 -0.07 -1.32 12.02
N ILE A 117 0.94 -2.13 11.87
CA ILE A 117 0.86 -3.29 10.99
C ILE A 117 0.14 -4.42 11.73
#